data_afea51501f07a84b7813ef873ada6e73
#
_entry.id   afea51501f07a84b7813ef873ada6e73
#
_cell.length_a   1.000
_cell.length_b   1.000
_cell.length_c   1.000
_cell.angle_alpha   90.00
_cell.angle_beta   90.00
_cell.angle_gamma   90.00
#
_symmetry.space_group_name_H-M   'P 1'
#
loop_
_entity.id
_entity.type
_entity.pdbx_description
1 polymer ?
#
loop_
_entity_poly.entity_id
_entity_poly.type
_entity_poly.pdbx_seq_one_letter_code
_entity_poly.pdbx_strand_id
1 'polypeptide(L)'
;MLEKNKRERIIALVNKEVVPAIGCTEPMAVALCTAKAATTLGKRPDRIEVLLSPNMLKNAMGVGIPGTGMIGLPIAVSLGALIGKPEYELEVLKDLTPDSLEQGKQYIKNAEINIKLKQGDVDKLYIEVSCYAGDAQATAIISGSHTNFVYAERNGEVVFDKRGGAAGDEADDDIQLNFPMVYEFATTAPLDEISFILKTKEYNMKAAELSIKGNYGHCLGKTMDRPLSHGIFGNNIFSHIISRTASACDARMGGAMIPVRRNSGSGNQGICATNPVVVYALENENTEEEMIRALMLSHLTAIYIKQSLGKLSALCGCVVASTGSSCGITYLMGGDYTRICNSVKNMVANLTGMICDGAKPSCALKISSGVSTALLSALLSMEGKCVTSAEGIVDDDVDKCIHNLTSIGADAMRATDDMVLDIMTHK
;
A
#
# COMPACT_ATOMS: atom_id res chain seq x y z
N MET A 1 9.13 27.95 -11.17
CA MET A 1 9.95 26.70 -11.01
C MET A 1 10.67 26.75 -9.68
N LEU A 2 10.55 25.71 -8.87
CA LEU A 2 11.22 25.61 -7.56
C LEU A 2 12.75 25.64 -7.71
N GLU A 3 13.43 26.12 -6.65
CA GLU A 3 14.88 26.09 -6.56
C GLU A 3 15.44 24.67 -6.67
N LYS A 4 16.64 24.49 -7.21
CA LYS A 4 17.26 23.20 -7.48
C LYS A 4 17.33 22.32 -6.22
N ASN A 5 17.76 22.86 -5.07
CA ASN A 5 17.85 22.12 -3.81
C ASN A 5 16.47 21.57 -3.38
N LYS A 6 15.40 22.37 -3.48
CA LYS A 6 14.04 21.89 -3.17
C LYS A 6 13.60 20.78 -4.11
N ARG A 7 13.91 20.89 -5.41
CA ARG A 7 13.59 19.83 -6.38
C ARG A 7 14.33 18.54 -6.05
N GLU A 8 15.62 18.60 -5.76
CA GLU A 8 16.43 17.43 -5.38
C GLU A 8 15.86 16.72 -4.12
N ARG A 9 15.43 17.47 -3.11
CA ARG A 9 14.79 16.91 -1.91
C ARG A 9 13.43 16.27 -2.24
N ILE A 10 12.62 16.85 -3.11
CA ILE A 10 11.35 16.24 -3.57
C ILE A 10 11.63 14.96 -4.35
N ILE A 11 12.62 14.96 -5.24
CA ILE A 11 13.02 13.77 -6.00
C ILE A 11 13.49 12.66 -5.07
N ALA A 12 14.30 12.99 -4.06
CA ALA A 12 14.74 12.03 -3.05
C ALA A 12 13.54 11.42 -2.29
N LEU A 13 12.57 12.24 -1.88
CA LEU A 13 11.33 11.79 -1.25
C LEU A 13 10.52 10.86 -2.17
N VAL A 14 10.31 11.23 -3.43
CA VAL A 14 9.59 10.37 -4.38
C VAL A 14 10.32 9.03 -4.58
N ASN A 15 11.64 9.04 -4.73
CA ASN A 15 12.43 7.82 -4.88
C ASN A 15 12.42 6.93 -3.62
N LYS A 16 12.28 7.50 -2.43
CA LYS A 16 12.09 6.78 -1.15
C LYS A 16 10.71 6.13 -1.06
N GLU A 17 9.67 6.83 -1.47
CA GLU A 17 8.28 6.42 -1.28
C GLU A 17 7.72 5.59 -2.45
N VAL A 18 8.24 5.78 -3.68
CA VAL A 18 7.75 5.11 -4.90
C VAL A 18 8.75 4.04 -5.35
N VAL A 19 8.70 2.87 -4.72
CA VAL A 19 9.65 1.78 -4.94
C VAL A 19 8.93 0.47 -5.32
N PRO A 20 9.62 -0.49 -5.98
CA PRO A 20 9.01 -1.77 -6.30
C PRO A 20 8.75 -2.60 -5.02
N ALA A 21 7.68 -3.40 -5.05
CA ALA A 21 7.36 -4.37 -4.01
C ALA A 21 6.57 -5.54 -4.60
N ILE A 22 6.84 -6.76 -4.11
CA ILE A 22 6.09 -7.98 -4.46
C ILE A 22 5.17 -8.33 -3.29
N GLY A 23 3.88 -8.49 -3.56
CA GLY A 23 2.89 -8.84 -2.55
C GLY A 23 2.67 -7.74 -1.50
N CYS A 24 2.19 -8.13 -0.32
CA CYS A 24 2.00 -7.24 0.82
C CYS A 24 3.20 -7.31 1.76
N THR A 25 3.66 -6.16 2.24
CA THR A 25 4.86 -6.06 3.06
C THR A 25 4.67 -6.67 4.45
N GLU A 26 3.48 -6.59 5.02
CA GLU A 26 3.20 -7.05 6.37
C GLU A 26 3.38 -8.58 6.53
N PRO A 27 2.77 -9.45 5.72
CA PRO A 27 3.02 -10.88 5.86
C PRO A 27 4.46 -11.28 5.49
N MET A 28 5.13 -10.53 4.60
CA MET A 28 6.54 -10.77 4.30
C MET A 28 7.43 -10.40 5.49
N ALA A 29 7.13 -9.34 6.23
CA ALA A 29 7.83 -8.99 7.45
C ALA A 29 7.62 -10.05 8.55
N VAL A 30 6.41 -10.64 8.65
CA VAL A 30 6.16 -11.78 9.56
C VAL A 30 6.96 -13.01 9.14
N ALA A 31 6.99 -13.35 7.85
CA ALA A 31 7.83 -14.43 7.33
C ALA A 31 9.33 -14.17 7.58
N LEU A 32 9.78 -12.93 7.42
CA LEU A 32 11.15 -12.51 7.69
C LEU A 32 11.52 -12.66 9.18
N CYS A 33 10.64 -12.22 10.07
CA CYS A 33 10.83 -12.38 11.51
C CYS A 33 10.87 -13.87 11.90
N THR A 34 10.00 -14.68 11.30
CA THR A 34 9.99 -16.14 11.49
C THR A 34 11.29 -16.78 10.97
N ALA A 35 11.75 -16.39 9.80
CA ALA A 35 13.03 -16.86 9.24
C ALA A 35 14.20 -16.53 10.18
N LYS A 36 14.23 -15.34 10.75
CA LYS A 36 15.25 -14.94 11.72
C LYS A 36 15.22 -15.79 12.98
N ALA A 37 14.04 -15.98 13.57
CA ALA A 37 13.86 -16.81 14.77
C ALA A 37 14.26 -18.27 14.49
N ALA A 38 13.81 -18.85 13.37
CA ALA A 38 14.15 -20.22 12.97
C ALA A 38 15.65 -20.42 12.71
N THR A 39 16.29 -19.46 12.02
CA THR A 39 17.73 -19.46 11.78
C THR A 39 18.52 -19.34 13.10
N THR A 40 18.07 -18.48 14.01
CA THR A 40 18.67 -18.32 15.35
C THR A 40 18.52 -19.61 16.17
N LEU A 41 17.38 -20.32 16.08
CA LEU A 41 17.15 -21.62 16.72
C LEU A 41 18.12 -22.68 16.18
N GLY A 42 18.43 -22.64 14.88
CA GLY A 42 19.34 -23.59 14.22
C GLY A 42 18.75 -24.99 14.03
N LYS A 43 17.44 -25.15 14.20
CA LYS A 43 16.69 -26.41 14.02
C LYS A 43 15.32 -26.07 13.43
N ARG A 44 14.68 -27.06 12.79
CA ARG A 44 13.29 -26.93 12.36
C ARG A 44 12.38 -26.83 13.58
N PRO A 45 11.59 -25.76 13.73
CA PRO A 45 10.67 -25.63 14.88
C PRO A 45 9.53 -26.66 14.80
N ASP A 46 9.06 -27.13 15.95
CA ASP A 46 7.83 -27.91 16.08
C ASP A 46 6.65 -27.05 16.55
N ARG A 47 6.94 -25.92 17.23
CA ARG A 47 5.96 -24.91 17.65
C ARG A 47 6.48 -23.52 17.35
N ILE A 48 5.59 -22.66 16.86
CA ILE A 48 5.86 -21.23 16.56
C ILE A 48 4.78 -20.37 17.20
N GLU A 49 5.18 -19.39 17.98
CA GLU A 49 4.31 -18.35 18.51
C GLU A 49 4.62 -17.02 17.82
N VAL A 50 3.58 -16.36 17.31
CA VAL A 50 3.67 -15.07 16.62
C VAL A 50 2.78 -14.08 17.35
N LEU A 51 3.39 -13.00 17.84
CA LEU A 51 2.70 -11.90 18.49
C LEU A 51 2.81 -10.65 17.63
N LEU A 52 1.67 -10.06 17.28
CA LEU A 52 1.58 -8.93 16.34
C LEU A 52 0.89 -7.74 16.98
N SER A 53 1.32 -6.54 16.62
CA SER A 53 0.53 -5.34 16.90
C SER A 53 -0.81 -5.40 16.15
N PRO A 54 -1.83 -4.64 16.59
CA PRO A 54 -3.14 -4.57 15.94
C PRO A 54 -3.06 -4.31 14.44
N ASN A 55 -2.27 -3.34 14.04
CA ASN A 55 -2.13 -2.97 12.63
C ASN A 55 -1.44 -4.03 11.79
N MET A 56 -0.43 -4.71 12.32
CA MET A 56 0.26 -5.81 11.64
C MET A 56 -0.69 -6.99 11.44
N LEU A 57 -1.43 -7.39 12.47
CA LEU A 57 -2.40 -8.49 12.37
C LEU A 57 -3.49 -8.16 11.33
N LYS A 58 -4.13 -6.99 11.45
CA LYS A 58 -5.17 -6.53 10.53
C LYS A 58 -4.72 -6.59 9.06
N ASN A 59 -3.51 -6.13 8.75
CA ASN A 59 -3.03 -6.01 7.38
C ASN A 59 -2.43 -7.31 6.81
N ALA A 60 -2.03 -8.25 7.65
CA ALA A 60 -1.38 -9.49 7.21
C ALA A 60 -2.32 -10.70 7.10
N MET A 61 -3.43 -10.72 7.88
CA MET A 61 -4.24 -11.94 8.05
C MET A 61 -5.09 -12.31 6.83
N GLY A 62 -5.40 -11.38 5.93
CA GLY A 62 -6.38 -11.57 4.86
C GLY A 62 -5.83 -11.50 3.44
N VAL A 63 -4.52 -11.42 3.27
CA VAL A 63 -3.89 -11.19 1.95
C VAL A 63 -3.26 -12.45 1.38
N GLY A 64 -3.24 -12.55 0.04
CA GLY A 64 -2.57 -13.63 -0.68
C GLY A 64 -1.05 -13.57 -0.51
N ILE A 65 -0.44 -14.71 -0.20
CA ILE A 65 1.00 -14.85 -0.07
C ILE A 65 1.60 -15.15 -1.44
N PRO A 66 2.58 -14.36 -1.89
CA PRO A 66 3.14 -14.46 -3.23
C PRO A 66 3.58 -15.88 -3.61
N GLY A 67 3.13 -16.34 -4.79
CA GLY A 67 3.50 -17.63 -5.36
C GLY A 67 2.84 -18.86 -4.73
N THR A 68 2.05 -18.70 -3.64
CA THR A 68 1.49 -19.84 -2.90
C THR A 68 0.07 -20.23 -3.33
N GLY A 69 -0.69 -19.30 -3.92
CA GLY A 69 -2.14 -19.45 -4.13
C GLY A 69 -2.93 -19.52 -2.82
N MET A 70 -2.32 -19.22 -1.68
CA MET A 70 -2.93 -19.26 -0.35
C MET A 70 -3.01 -17.87 0.27
N ILE A 71 -3.92 -17.71 1.22
CA ILE A 71 -4.18 -16.46 1.94
C ILE A 71 -3.76 -16.61 3.41
N GLY A 72 -3.20 -15.54 3.96
CA GLY A 72 -3.03 -15.36 5.40
C GLY A 72 -1.70 -15.83 5.96
N LEU A 73 -1.52 -15.56 7.24
CA LEU A 73 -0.27 -15.71 7.96
C LEU A 73 0.24 -17.15 8.12
N PRO A 74 -0.59 -18.20 8.30
CA PRO A 74 -0.06 -19.53 8.54
C PRO A 74 0.92 -20.03 7.50
N ILE A 75 0.64 -19.80 6.21
CA ILE A 75 1.55 -20.20 5.13
C ILE A 75 2.81 -19.30 5.07
N ALA A 76 2.69 -18.00 5.37
CA ALA A 76 3.85 -17.10 5.43
C ALA A 76 4.81 -17.50 6.56
N VAL A 77 4.29 -17.82 7.75
CA VAL A 77 5.05 -18.30 8.91
C VAL A 77 5.70 -19.66 8.60
N SER A 78 4.94 -20.59 8.06
CA SER A 78 5.44 -21.90 7.66
C SER A 78 6.62 -21.81 6.69
N LEU A 79 6.46 -21.06 5.61
CA LEU A 79 7.51 -20.89 4.61
C LEU A 79 8.70 -20.08 5.15
N GLY A 80 8.45 -19.07 5.97
CA GLY A 80 9.50 -18.34 6.68
C GLY A 80 10.39 -19.26 7.50
N ALA A 81 9.79 -20.22 8.22
CA ALA A 81 10.52 -21.18 9.04
C ALA A 81 11.28 -22.24 8.22
N LEU A 82 10.76 -22.64 7.05
CA LEU A 82 11.30 -23.73 6.26
C LEU A 82 12.37 -23.31 5.25
N ILE A 83 12.12 -22.21 4.55
CA ILE A 83 12.95 -21.76 3.42
C ILE A 83 13.36 -20.29 3.52
N GLY A 84 12.83 -19.56 4.49
CA GLY A 84 13.10 -18.12 4.62
C GLY A 84 14.58 -17.85 4.90
N LYS A 85 15.13 -16.86 4.16
CA LYS A 85 16.49 -16.37 4.36
C LYS A 85 16.43 -14.91 4.80
N PRO A 86 16.83 -14.61 6.06
CA PRO A 86 16.74 -13.24 6.59
C PRO A 86 17.49 -12.18 5.77
N GLU A 87 18.55 -12.57 5.09
CA GLU A 87 19.36 -11.69 4.23
C GLU A 87 18.63 -11.21 2.97
N TYR A 88 17.49 -11.81 2.63
CA TYR A 88 16.64 -11.38 1.51
C TYR A 88 15.61 -10.32 1.91
N GLU A 89 15.57 -9.95 3.17
CA GLU A 89 14.62 -8.98 3.71
C GLU A 89 13.17 -9.29 3.26
N LEU A 90 12.45 -8.35 2.67
CA LEU A 90 11.06 -8.55 2.24
C LEU A 90 10.90 -9.49 1.02
N GLU A 91 12.01 -9.93 0.41
CA GLU A 91 12.01 -11.00 -0.59
C GLU A 91 12.29 -12.38 0.03
N VAL A 92 12.10 -12.53 1.33
CA VAL A 92 12.42 -13.71 2.16
C VAL A 92 11.94 -15.04 1.56
N LEU A 93 10.90 -15.04 0.75
CA LEU A 93 10.32 -16.22 0.09
C LEU A 93 10.65 -16.32 -1.41
N LYS A 94 11.64 -15.58 -1.92
CA LYS A 94 11.96 -15.59 -3.37
C LYS A 94 12.42 -16.94 -3.91
N ASP A 95 12.96 -17.80 -3.05
CA ASP A 95 13.38 -19.15 -3.41
C ASP A 95 12.23 -20.19 -3.34
N LEU A 96 10.97 -19.73 -3.28
CA LEU A 96 9.80 -20.61 -3.24
C LEU A 96 9.73 -21.51 -4.48
N THR A 97 9.59 -22.81 -4.23
CA THR A 97 9.38 -23.84 -5.26
C THR A 97 8.08 -24.60 -5.01
N PRO A 98 7.51 -25.32 -6.01
CA PRO A 98 6.35 -26.18 -5.78
C PRO A 98 6.55 -27.18 -4.63
N ASP A 99 7.73 -27.78 -4.52
CA ASP A 99 8.07 -28.75 -3.46
C ASP A 99 8.09 -28.09 -2.08
N SER A 100 8.71 -26.92 -1.95
CA SER A 100 8.75 -26.20 -0.68
C SER A 100 7.37 -25.67 -0.29
N LEU A 101 6.53 -25.31 -1.26
CA LEU A 101 5.14 -24.95 -0.99
C LEU A 101 4.35 -26.12 -0.42
N GLU A 102 4.50 -27.33 -0.99
CA GLU A 102 3.81 -28.52 -0.48
C GLU A 102 4.33 -28.88 0.92
N GLN A 103 5.63 -28.78 1.17
CA GLN A 103 6.20 -28.93 2.51
C GLN A 103 5.61 -27.91 3.49
N GLY A 104 5.43 -26.64 3.06
CA GLY A 104 4.80 -25.60 3.85
C GLY A 104 3.36 -25.94 4.23
N LYS A 105 2.57 -26.46 3.30
CA LYS A 105 1.19 -26.90 3.55
C LYS A 105 1.15 -28.08 4.54
N GLN A 106 2.06 -29.03 4.44
CA GLN A 106 2.15 -30.14 5.40
C GLN A 106 2.62 -29.66 6.77
N TYR A 107 3.55 -28.69 6.80
CA TYR A 107 4.04 -28.12 8.04
C TYR A 107 2.92 -27.44 8.86
N ILE A 108 2.03 -26.68 8.21
CA ILE A 108 0.86 -26.07 8.87
C ILE A 108 -0.04 -27.13 9.56
N LYS A 109 -0.13 -28.35 9.00
CA LYS A 109 -0.93 -29.43 9.57
C LYS A 109 -0.26 -30.12 10.77
N ASN A 110 1.06 -30.13 10.82
CA ASN A 110 1.84 -30.93 11.75
C ASN A 110 2.50 -30.13 12.86
N ALA A 111 2.80 -28.85 12.62
CA ALA A 111 3.40 -27.95 13.60
C ALA A 111 2.34 -27.08 14.27
N GLU A 112 2.58 -26.74 15.52
CA GLU A 112 1.73 -25.81 16.26
C GLU A 112 2.11 -24.36 15.91
N ILE A 113 1.26 -23.66 15.15
CA ILE A 113 1.43 -22.26 14.79
C ILE A 113 0.36 -21.42 15.46
N ASN A 114 0.76 -20.66 16.47
CA ASN A 114 -0.10 -19.79 17.26
C ASN A 114 0.13 -18.32 16.89
N ILE A 115 -0.86 -17.65 16.32
CA ILE A 115 -0.80 -16.24 15.92
C ILE A 115 -1.77 -15.46 16.78
N LYS A 116 -1.26 -14.51 17.56
CA LYS A 116 -2.02 -13.75 18.55
C LYS A 116 -1.71 -12.26 18.49
N LEU A 117 -2.62 -11.48 19.06
CA LEU A 117 -2.42 -10.08 19.32
C LEU A 117 -1.43 -9.88 20.47
N LYS A 118 -0.43 -9.03 20.31
CA LYS A 118 0.47 -8.60 21.38
C LYS A 118 -0.31 -7.72 22.34
N GLN A 119 -0.29 -8.07 23.62
CA GLN A 119 -0.89 -7.27 24.68
C GLN A 119 0.06 -6.16 25.13
N GLY A 120 -0.50 -5.03 25.57
CA GLY A 120 0.26 -3.88 26.04
C GLY A 120 0.53 -2.83 24.93
N ASP A 121 1.23 -1.77 25.31
CA ASP A 121 1.57 -0.69 24.39
C ASP A 121 2.84 -1.08 23.61
N VAL A 122 2.69 -1.21 22.30
CA VAL A 122 3.75 -1.54 21.36
C VAL A 122 3.65 -0.65 20.13
N ASP A 123 4.74 -0.55 19.37
CA ASP A 123 4.73 0.18 18.09
C ASP A 123 3.61 -0.31 17.16
N LYS A 124 3.05 0.59 16.36
CA LYS A 124 2.06 0.24 15.33
C LYS A 124 2.56 -0.85 14.38
N LEU A 125 3.88 -0.92 14.18
CA LEU A 125 4.55 -2.00 13.46
C LEU A 125 5.40 -2.78 14.47
N TYR A 126 4.85 -3.87 14.98
CA TYR A 126 5.51 -4.78 15.92
C TYR A 126 5.23 -6.24 15.55
N ILE A 127 6.28 -7.03 15.46
CA ILE A 127 6.26 -8.46 15.19
C ILE A 127 7.24 -9.14 16.15
N GLU A 128 6.75 -10.12 16.92
CA GLU A 128 7.57 -10.99 17.77
C GLU A 128 7.29 -12.43 17.39
N VAL A 129 8.33 -13.19 17.10
CA VAL A 129 8.23 -14.60 16.75
C VAL A 129 9.13 -15.40 17.65
N SER A 130 8.54 -16.39 18.34
CA SER A 130 9.26 -17.39 19.13
C SER A 130 9.11 -18.77 18.51
N CYS A 131 10.23 -19.38 18.19
CA CYS A 131 10.35 -20.72 17.61
C CYS A 131 10.86 -21.71 18.66
N TYR A 132 10.24 -22.88 18.73
CA TYR A 132 10.57 -23.94 19.70
C TYR A 132 10.88 -25.26 18.97
N ALA A 133 11.84 -26.03 19.50
CA ALA A 133 12.17 -27.38 19.03
C ALA A 133 12.67 -28.24 20.23
N GLY A 134 11.77 -29.02 20.83
CA GLY A 134 11.99 -29.66 22.13
C GLY A 134 12.27 -28.60 23.20
N ASP A 135 13.39 -28.70 23.93
CA ASP A 135 13.79 -27.75 24.97
C ASP A 135 14.47 -26.48 24.43
N ALA A 136 14.77 -26.42 23.13
CA ALA A 136 15.41 -25.26 22.52
C ALA A 136 14.37 -24.23 22.09
N GLN A 137 14.69 -22.94 22.33
CA GLN A 137 13.86 -21.83 21.88
C GLN A 137 14.71 -20.70 21.28
N ALA A 138 14.12 -19.92 20.38
CA ALA A 138 14.70 -18.66 19.91
C ALA A 138 13.59 -17.67 19.60
N THR A 139 13.86 -16.40 19.92
CA THR A 139 12.92 -15.30 19.68
C THR A 139 13.59 -14.24 18.79
N ALA A 140 12.82 -13.67 17.87
CA ALA A 140 13.22 -12.48 17.11
C ALA A 140 12.10 -11.43 17.15
N ILE A 141 12.48 -10.15 17.15
CA ILE A 141 11.53 -9.03 17.14
C ILE A 141 11.88 -8.03 16.04
N ILE A 142 10.88 -7.63 15.28
CA ILE A 142 10.90 -6.49 14.34
C ILE A 142 10.00 -5.40 14.93
N SER A 143 10.48 -4.14 14.96
CA SER A 143 9.70 -2.99 15.43
C SER A 143 10.05 -1.71 14.67
N GLY A 144 9.07 -0.80 14.50
CA GLY A 144 9.23 0.52 13.88
C GLY A 144 9.23 0.50 12.35
N SER A 145 9.91 -0.47 11.71
CA SER A 145 9.86 -0.68 10.25
C SER A 145 9.89 -2.16 9.90
N HIS A 146 9.47 -2.52 8.67
CA HIS A 146 9.24 -3.92 8.26
C HIS A 146 10.49 -4.82 8.24
N THR A 147 11.68 -4.24 8.25
CA THR A 147 12.97 -4.96 8.23
C THR A 147 13.87 -4.66 9.42
N ASN A 148 13.40 -3.82 10.34
CA ASN A 148 14.21 -3.40 11.49
C ASN A 148 14.13 -4.43 12.62
N PHE A 149 15.11 -5.32 12.68
CA PHE A 149 15.30 -6.24 13.81
C PHE A 149 15.82 -5.47 15.03
N VAL A 150 15.04 -5.50 16.11
CA VAL A 150 15.40 -4.86 17.38
C VAL A 150 15.87 -5.82 18.46
N TYR A 151 15.58 -7.13 18.29
CA TYR A 151 15.97 -8.13 19.28
C TYR A 151 16.09 -9.52 18.64
N ALA A 152 17.06 -10.31 19.13
CA ALA A 152 17.08 -11.76 18.97
C ALA A 152 17.76 -12.44 20.17
N GLU A 153 17.22 -13.59 20.57
CA GLU A 153 17.76 -14.46 21.61
C GLU A 153 17.69 -15.94 21.21
N ARG A 154 18.51 -16.77 21.88
CA ARG A 154 18.45 -18.24 21.81
C ARG A 154 18.67 -18.83 23.21
N ASN A 155 17.74 -19.64 23.69
CA ASN A 155 17.79 -20.29 25.01
C ASN A 155 18.07 -19.32 26.19
N GLY A 156 17.55 -18.09 26.12
CA GLY A 156 17.79 -17.03 27.10
C GLY A 156 19.10 -16.27 26.92
N GLU A 157 19.96 -16.67 25.98
CA GLU A 157 21.15 -15.91 25.62
C GLU A 157 20.81 -14.87 24.54
N VAL A 158 21.04 -13.60 24.83
CA VAL A 158 20.74 -12.49 23.93
C VAL A 158 21.80 -12.42 22.83
N VAL A 159 21.37 -12.59 21.57
CA VAL A 159 22.23 -12.47 20.39
C VAL A 159 22.45 -10.98 20.07
N PHE A 160 21.41 -10.17 20.11
CA PHE A 160 21.49 -8.72 20.10
C PHE A 160 20.23 -8.11 20.72
N ASP A 161 20.37 -6.92 21.31
CA ASP A 161 19.27 -6.12 21.85
C ASP A 161 19.47 -4.64 21.49
N LYS A 162 18.55 -4.11 20.68
CA LYS A 162 18.47 -2.71 20.29
C LYS A 162 17.17 -2.07 20.79
N ARG A 163 16.40 -2.77 21.65
CA ARG A 163 15.19 -2.25 22.27
C ARG A 163 15.56 -1.10 23.21
N GLY A 164 14.82 0.01 23.18
CA GLY A 164 15.11 1.19 24.01
C GLY A 164 16.26 2.07 23.51
N GLY A 165 17.02 1.66 22.49
CA GLY A 165 17.68 2.64 21.65
C GLY A 165 16.57 3.50 21.03
N ALA A 166 16.73 4.82 21.03
CA ALA A 166 15.87 5.64 20.21
C ALA A 166 15.78 4.91 18.87
N ALA A 167 14.55 4.48 18.48
CA ALA A 167 14.32 4.09 17.10
C ALA A 167 15.04 5.18 16.34
N GLY A 168 16.05 4.79 15.56
CA GLY A 168 16.75 5.83 14.82
C GLY A 168 15.67 6.58 14.08
N ASP A 169 15.17 7.63 14.71
CA ASP A 169 14.73 8.78 13.98
C ASP A 169 16.00 9.14 13.19
N GLU A 170 16.19 8.48 12.04
CA GLU A 170 16.66 9.22 10.91
C GLU A 170 15.70 10.40 10.95
N ALA A 171 16.19 11.50 11.53
CA ALA A 171 15.46 12.73 11.66
C ALA A 171 14.79 12.87 10.31
N ASP A 172 13.45 12.85 10.30
CA ASP A 172 12.69 12.80 9.05
C ASP A 172 12.94 14.15 8.39
N ASP A 173 14.16 14.27 7.80
CA ASP A 173 14.65 15.45 7.07
C ASP A 173 13.96 15.52 5.72
N ASP A 174 12.88 14.73 5.57
CA ASP A 174 12.01 14.77 4.40
C ASP A 174 11.39 16.15 4.29
N ILE A 175 11.45 16.68 3.10
CA ILE A 175 10.81 17.96 2.81
C ILE A 175 9.31 17.87 3.12
N GLN A 176 8.82 18.79 3.96
CA GLN A 176 7.39 18.92 4.21
C GLN A 176 6.74 19.57 3.01
N LEU A 177 5.76 18.88 2.41
CA LEU A 177 5.04 19.33 1.24
C LEU A 177 3.85 20.21 1.63
N ASN A 178 3.42 21.05 0.70
CA ASN A 178 2.12 21.68 0.64
C ASN A 178 1.59 21.57 -0.79
N PHE A 179 0.32 21.79 -1.01
CA PHE A 179 -0.28 21.54 -2.30
C PHE A 179 0.24 22.46 -3.43
N PRO A 180 0.48 23.77 -3.18
CA PRO A 180 1.14 24.63 -4.17
C PRO A 180 2.51 24.11 -4.63
N MET A 181 3.33 23.60 -3.68
CA MET A 181 4.65 23.02 -3.99
C MET A 181 4.52 21.76 -4.83
N VAL A 182 3.57 20.87 -4.48
CA VAL A 182 3.26 19.64 -5.25
C VAL A 182 2.89 19.99 -6.69
N TYR A 183 2.00 20.95 -6.89
CA TYR A 183 1.58 21.40 -8.21
C TYR A 183 2.73 22.03 -9.00
N GLU A 184 3.42 23.00 -8.40
CA GLU A 184 4.53 23.68 -9.07
C GLU A 184 5.62 22.70 -9.49
N PHE A 185 6.01 21.78 -8.60
CA PHE A 185 7.02 20.78 -8.94
C PHE A 185 6.58 19.89 -10.11
N ALA A 186 5.39 19.29 -10.02
CA ALA A 186 4.91 18.38 -11.04
C ALA A 186 4.78 19.02 -12.43
N THR A 187 4.36 20.30 -12.48
CA THR A 187 4.07 21.00 -13.73
C THR A 187 5.25 21.75 -14.32
N THR A 188 6.27 22.10 -13.53
CA THR A 188 7.38 22.95 -13.99
C THR A 188 8.77 22.35 -13.86
N ALA A 189 8.95 21.22 -13.19
CA ALA A 189 10.26 20.57 -13.09
C ALA A 189 10.78 20.15 -14.46
N PRO A 190 12.12 20.18 -14.67
CA PRO A 190 12.72 19.62 -15.87
C PRO A 190 12.29 18.17 -16.10
N LEU A 191 11.97 17.82 -17.34
CA LEU A 191 11.38 16.52 -17.66
C LEU A 191 12.33 15.35 -17.35
N ASP A 192 13.61 15.54 -17.58
CA ASP A 192 14.69 14.59 -17.31
C ASP A 192 14.83 14.29 -15.80
N GLU A 193 14.51 15.25 -14.94
CA GLU A 193 14.53 15.07 -13.49
C GLU A 193 13.36 14.20 -12.98
N ILE A 194 12.23 14.13 -13.71
CA ILE A 194 10.99 13.48 -13.26
C ILE A 194 10.54 12.29 -14.12
N SER A 195 11.16 12.03 -15.26
CA SER A 195 10.79 10.95 -16.19
C SER A 195 10.88 9.55 -15.59
N PHE A 196 11.66 9.37 -14.50
CA PHE A 196 11.75 8.10 -13.78
C PHE A 196 10.39 7.60 -13.25
N ILE A 197 9.39 8.49 -13.11
CA ILE A 197 8.05 8.13 -12.67
C ILE A 197 7.34 7.18 -13.65
N LEU A 198 7.74 7.14 -14.92
CA LEU A 198 7.22 6.20 -15.93
C LEU A 198 7.43 4.73 -15.54
N LYS A 199 8.40 4.44 -14.68
CA LYS A 199 8.57 3.08 -14.13
C LYS A 199 7.30 2.59 -13.39
N THR A 200 6.49 3.50 -12.87
CA THR A 200 5.21 3.13 -12.23
C THR A 200 4.24 2.54 -13.25
N LYS A 201 4.13 3.12 -14.44
CA LYS A 201 3.36 2.60 -15.57
C LYS A 201 3.81 1.19 -15.95
N GLU A 202 5.13 1.00 -16.15
CA GLU A 202 5.69 -0.30 -16.58
C GLU A 202 5.31 -1.43 -15.62
N TYR A 203 5.46 -1.21 -14.33
CA TYR A 203 5.19 -2.23 -13.31
C TYR A 203 3.70 -2.47 -13.08
N ASN A 204 2.94 -1.39 -12.90
CA ASN A 204 1.55 -1.50 -12.45
C ASN A 204 0.62 -1.92 -13.59
N MET A 205 0.91 -1.55 -14.83
CA MET A 205 0.16 -2.04 -15.99
C MET A 205 0.45 -3.51 -16.31
N LYS A 206 1.70 -3.99 -16.13
CA LYS A 206 2.02 -5.42 -16.24
C LYS A 206 1.23 -6.26 -15.23
N ALA A 207 1.06 -5.77 -14.01
CA ALA A 207 0.25 -6.45 -13.01
C ALA A 207 -1.23 -6.54 -13.43
N ALA A 208 -1.77 -5.48 -14.03
CA ALA A 208 -3.12 -5.50 -14.60
C ALA A 208 -3.27 -6.53 -15.73
N GLU A 209 -2.33 -6.55 -16.67
CA GLU A 209 -2.32 -7.49 -17.80
C GLU A 209 -2.25 -8.94 -17.33
N LEU A 210 -1.40 -9.23 -16.34
CA LEU A 210 -1.30 -10.56 -15.75
C LEU A 210 -2.65 -11.02 -15.17
N SER A 211 -3.32 -10.15 -14.43
CA SER A 211 -4.59 -10.47 -13.78
C SER A 211 -5.73 -10.68 -14.77
N ILE A 212 -5.80 -9.88 -15.84
CA ILE A 212 -6.82 -10.05 -16.90
C ILE A 212 -6.70 -11.42 -17.56
N LYS A 213 -5.46 -11.90 -17.78
CA LYS A 213 -5.18 -13.22 -18.36
C LYS A 213 -5.34 -14.36 -17.35
N GLY A 214 -5.20 -14.08 -16.05
CA GLY A 214 -5.27 -15.06 -14.97
C GLY A 214 -6.59 -15.06 -14.20
N ASN A 215 -6.55 -15.66 -13.00
CA ASN A 215 -7.65 -15.67 -12.05
C ASN A 215 -7.05 -15.31 -10.66
N TYR A 216 -7.07 -14.03 -10.34
CA TYR A 216 -6.53 -13.51 -9.08
C TYR A 216 -7.61 -12.76 -8.32
N GLY A 217 -7.55 -12.81 -7.00
CA GLY A 217 -8.47 -12.11 -6.12
C GLY A 217 -9.93 -12.43 -6.44
N HIS A 218 -10.75 -11.40 -6.57
CA HIS A 218 -12.16 -11.54 -6.96
C HIS A 218 -12.38 -11.41 -8.48
N CYS A 219 -11.32 -11.28 -9.27
CA CYS A 219 -11.38 -11.06 -10.72
C CYS A 219 -12.23 -9.84 -11.10
N LEU A 220 -12.31 -8.83 -10.25
CA LEU A 220 -13.18 -7.67 -10.50
C LEU A 220 -12.77 -6.93 -11.77
N GLY A 221 -11.48 -6.66 -11.96
CA GLY A 221 -11.00 -5.99 -13.15
C GLY A 221 -11.30 -6.78 -14.42
N LYS A 222 -11.10 -8.10 -14.39
CA LYS A 222 -11.47 -9.01 -15.49
C LYS A 222 -13.00 -9.05 -15.74
N THR A 223 -13.79 -8.92 -14.67
CA THR A 223 -15.26 -8.85 -14.78
C THR A 223 -15.69 -7.56 -15.48
N MET A 224 -15.04 -6.45 -15.18
CA MET A 224 -15.31 -5.15 -15.84
C MET A 224 -14.97 -5.15 -17.33
N ASP A 225 -14.09 -6.05 -17.78
CA ASP A 225 -13.67 -6.20 -19.19
C ASP A 225 -14.57 -7.17 -19.99
N ARG A 226 -15.70 -7.63 -19.42
CA ARG A 226 -16.61 -8.58 -20.08
C ARG A 226 -17.74 -7.85 -20.81
N PRO A 227 -18.33 -8.49 -21.87
CA PRO A 227 -19.43 -7.91 -22.63
C PRO A 227 -20.63 -7.46 -21.79
N LEU A 228 -20.99 -8.20 -20.73
CA LEU A 228 -22.08 -7.81 -19.83
C LEU A 228 -21.78 -6.48 -19.13
N SER A 229 -20.57 -6.31 -18.63
CA SER A 229 -20.15 -5.06 -17.97
C SER A 229 -20.08 -3.90 -18.97
N HIS A 230 -19.59 -4.16 -20.19
CA HIS A 230 -19.59 -3.18 -21.26
C HIS A 230 -21.03 -2.77 -21.67
N GLY A 231 -21.99 -3.68 -21.61
CA GLY A 231 -23.41 -3.37 -21.84
C GLY A 231 -24.03 -2.44 -20.79
N ILE A 232 -23.48 -2.45 -19.56
CA ILE A 232 -23.97 -1.62 -18.44
C ILE A 232 -23.22 -0.29 -18.34
N PHE A 233 -21.89 -0.34 -18.39
CA PHE A 233 -21.00 0.81 -18.14
C PHE A 233 -20.43 1.43 -19.42
N GLY A 234 -20.62 0.81 -20.57
CA GLY A 234 -19.95 1.14 -21.83
C GLY A 234 -18.53 0.55 -21.92
N ASN A 235 -18.03 0.43 -23.14
CA ASN A 235 -16.64 0.10 -23.43
C ASN A 235 -15.89 1.41 -23.71
N ASN A 236 -15.43 2.06 -22.67
CA ASN A 236 -14.90 3.43 -22.71
C ASN A 236 -13.86 3.68 -21.59
N ILE A 237 -13.27 4.87 -21.55
CA ILE A 237 -12.26 5.28 -20.58
C ILE A 237 -12.68 4.94 -19.14
N PHE A 238 -13.94 5.18 -18.76
CA PHE A 238 -14.43 4.92 -17.40
C PHE A 238 -14.32 3.43 -17.02
N SER A 239 -14.84 2.53 -17.87
CA SER A 239 -14.77 1.09 -17.62
C SER A 239 -13.33 0.56 -17.66
N HIS A 240 -12.49 1.11 -18.53
CA HIS A 240 -11.09 0.71 -18.67
C HIS A 240 -10.24 1.16 -17.48
N ILE A 241 -10.44 2.36 -16.93
CA ILE A 241 -9.80 2.82 -15.69
C ILE A 241 -10.10 1.84 -14.55
N ILE A 242 -11.38 1.48 -14.37
CA ILE A 242 -11.79 0.54 -13.31
C ILE A 242 -11.16 -0.83 -13.58
N SER A 243 -11.30 -1.37 -14.80
CA SER A 243 -10.78 -2.69 -15.17
C SER A 243 -9.27 -2.79 -14.91
N ARG A 244 -8.47 -1.89 -15.45
CA ARG A 244 -7.00 -1.95 -15.34
C ARG A 244 -6.52 -1.72 -13.89
N THR A 245 -7.17 -0.84 -13.13
CA THR A 245 -6.78 -0.56 -11.76
C THR A 245 -7.17 -1.70 -10.82
N ALA A 246 -8.40 -2.19 -10.92
CA ALA A 246 -8.86 -3.34 -10.15
C ALA A 246 -8.09 -4.62 -10.48
N SER A 247 -7.75 -4.88 -11.76
CA SER A 247 -6.96 -6.05 -12.16
C SER A 247 -5.57 -6.06 -11.51
N ALA A 248 -4.86 -4.93 -11.48
CA ALA A 248 -3.57 -4.86 -10.81
C ALA A 248 -3.67 -5.13 -9.30
N CYS A 249 -4.76 -4.65 -8.67
CA CYS A 249 -5.06 -4.95 -7.27
C CYS A 249 -5.42 -6.43 -7.07
N ASP A 250 -6.24 -7.02 -7.94
CA ASP A 250 -6.60 -8.44 -7.91
C ASP A 250 -5.34 -9.32 -7.99
N ALA A 251 -4.40 -9.01 -8.92
CA ALA A 251 -3.11 -9.71 -9.01
C ALA A 251 -2.35 -9.63 -7.68
N ARG A 252 -2.14 -8.42 -7.18
CA ARG A 252 -1.35 -8.18 -5.96
C ARG A 252 -1.97 -8.83 -4.73
N MET A 253 -3.27 -8.62 -4.51
CA MET A 253 -3.98 -9.13 -3.33
C MET A 253 -4.26 -10.64 -3.42
N GLY A 254 -4.32 -11.19 -4.61
CA GLY A 254 -4.42 -12.62 -4.88
C GLY A 254 -3.08 -13.37 -4.81
N GLY A 255 -1.97 -12.70 -4.48
CA GLY A 255 -0.67 -13.33 -4.31
C GLY A 255 0.08 -13.64 -5.61
N ALA A 256 -0.11 -12.85 -6.67
CA ALA A 256 0.71 -12.97 -7.86
C ALA A 256 2.17 -12.63 -7.58
N MET A 257 3.09 -13.42 -8.15
CA MET A 257 4.54 -13.16 -8.11
C MET A 257 4.94 -12.10 -9.14
N ILE A 258 4.42 -10.89 -8.95
CA ILE A 258 4.69 -9.75 -9.84
C ILE A 258 4.95 -8.49 -9.00
N PRO A 259 6.03 -7.75 -9.31
CA PRO A 259 6.27 -6.51 -8.62
C PRO A 259 5.31 -5.40 -9.10
N VAL A 260 4.90 -4.55 -8.16
CA VAL A 260 4.23 -3.28 -8.43
C VAL A 260 5.03 -2.14 -7.84
N ARG A 261 4.96 -0.95 -8.40
CA ARG A 261 5.48 0.26 -7.76
C ARG A 261 4.49 0.72 -6.69
N ARG A 262 4.92 0.67 -5.44
CA ARG A 262 4.15 1.16 -4.29
C ARG A 262 4.22 2.68 -4.18
N ASN A 263 3.38 3.26 -3.34
CA ASN A 263 3.47 4.64 -2.89
C ASN A 263 3.23 4.66 -1.38
N SER A 264 4.08 5.35 -0.63
CA SER A 264 3.98 5.52 0.83
C SER A 264 3.71 4.20 1.57
N GLY A 265 4.48 3.17 1.26
CA GLY A 265 4.39 1.85 1.90
C GLY A 265 3.31 0.91 1.35
N SER A 266 2.41 1.35 0.46
CA SER A 266 1.32 0.51 -0.06
C SER A 266 1.37 0.33 -1.58
N GLY A 267 1.40 -0.94 -2.04
CA GLY A 267 1.31 -1.26 -3.47
C GLY A 267 -0.04 -0.87 -4.07
N ASN A 268 -1.14 -1.01 -3.31
CA ASN A 268 -2.46 -0.59 -3.77
C ASN A 268 -2.55 0.93 -3.95
N GLN A 269 -1.88 1.73 -3.12
CA GLN A 269 -1.77 3.17 -3.34
C GLN A 269 -0.99 3.48 -4.61
N GLY A 270 0.13 2.80 -4.85
CA GLY A 270 0.89 2.96 -6.09
C GLY A 270 0.08 2.61 -7.33
N ILE A 271 -0.69 1.52 -7.29
CA ILE A 271 -1.61 1.12 -8.39
C ILE A 271 -2.68 2.20 -8.62
N CYS A 272 -3.32 2.68 -7.54
CA CYS A 272 -4.36 3.71 -7.59
C CYS A 272 -3.85 5.06 -8.10
N ALA A 273 -2.63 5.44 -7.74
CA ALA A 273 -2.02 6.69 -8.21
C ALA A 273 -1.53 6.60 -9.68
N THR A 274 -1.29 5.37 -10.19
CA THR A 274 -0.70 5.15 -11.51
C THR A 274 -1.75 4.84 -12.58
N ASN A 275 -2.48 3.71 -12.41
CA ASN A 275 -3.24 3.11 -13.51
C ASN A 275 -4.34 4.01 -14.06
N PRO A 276 -5.12 4.75 -13.24
CA PRO A 276 -6.14 5.65 -13.78
C PRO A 276 -5.56 6.76 -14.67
N VAL A 277 -4.42 7.31 -14.24
CA VAL A 277 -3.71 8.37 -14.99
C VAL A 277 -3.17 7.83 -16.31
N VAL A 278 -2.55 6.64 -16.28
CA VAL A 278 -2.00 5.99 -17.48
C VAL A 278 -3.10 5.64 -18.47
N VAL A 279 -4.18 5.03 -18.01
CA VAL A 279 -5.30 4.64 -18.89
C VAL A 279 -5.92 5.88 -19.52
N TYR A 280 -6.18 6.92 -18.72
CA TYR A 280 -6.71 8.18 -19.23
C TYR A 280 -5.79 8.80 -20.29
N ALA A 281 -4.49 8.92 -19.99
CA ALA A 281 -3.52 9.54 -20.88
C ALA A 281 -3.41 8.79 -22.23
N LEU A 282 -3.42 7.45 -22.18
CA LEU A 282 -3.32 6.64 -23.40
C LEU A 282 -4.57 6.74 -24.29
N GLU A 283 -5.76 6.71 -23.70
CA GLU A 283 -7.01 6.73 -24.45
C GLU A 283 -7.43 8.13 -24.91
N ASN A 284 -6.94 9.17 -24.20
CA ASN A 284 -7.14 10.57 -24.57
C ASN A 284 -6.01 11.11 -25.45
N GLU A 285 -5.06 10.24 -25.88
CA GLU A 285 -3.94 10.59 -26.74
C GLU A 285 -3.05 11.74 -26.19
N ASN A 286 -2.93 11.84 -24.87
CA ASN A 286 -2.03 12.78 -24.23
C ASN A 286 -0.58 12.44 -24.54
N THR A 287 0.28 13.45 -24.60
CA THR A 287 1.72 13.30 -24.82
C THR A 287 2.40 12.58 -23.65
N GLU A 288 3.59 12.02 -23.90
CA GLU A 288 4.40 11.40 -22.83
C GLU A 288 4.78 12.40 -21.75
N GLU A 289 5.09 13.65 -22.12
CA GLU A 289 5.35 14.72 -21.14
C GLU A 289 4.16 14.97 -20.24
N GLU A 290 2.95 15.12 -20.80
CA GLU A 290 1.72 15.30 -20.02
C GLU A 290 1.48 14.12 -19.07
N MET A 291 1.71 12.88 -19.54
CA MET A 291 1.60 11.68 -18.71
C MET A 291 2.61 11.69 -17.57
N ILE A 292 3.88 12.04 -17.81
CA ILE A 292 4.92 12.13 -16.77
C ILE A 292 4.51 13.15 -15.70
N ARG A 293 4.08 14.33 -16.10
CA ARG A 293 3.65 15.40 -15.18
C ARG A 293 2.42 15.00 -14.39
N ALA A 294 1.45 14.38 -15.02
CA ALA A 294 0.23 13.88 -14.38
C ALA A 294 0.52 12.76 -13.37
N LEU A 295 1.42 11.82 -13.71
CA LEU A 295 1.89 10.78 -12.79
C LEU A 295 2.63 11.38 -11.60
N MET A 296 3.52 12.34 -11.84
CA MET A 296 4.26 13.02 -10.77
C MET A 296 3.29 13.75 -9.83
N LEU A 297 2.32 14.49 -10.37
CA LEU A 297 1.29 15.18 -9.61
C LEU A 297 0.46 14.19 -8.77
N SER A 298 0.03 13.09 -9.37
CA SER A 298 -0.75 12.04 -8.69
C SER A 298 0.02 11.41 -7.52
N HIS A 299 1.26 11.01 -7.77
CA HIS A 299 2.10 10.38 -6.75
C HIS A 299 2.50 11.32 -5.62
N LEU A 300 2.86 12.56 -5.93
CA LEU A 300 3.21 13.58 -4.92
C LEU A 300 2.01 13.99 -4.09
N THR A 301 0.82 14.11 -4.67
CA THR A 301 -0.41 14.38 -3.91
C THR A 301 -0.66 13.27 -2.90
N ALA A 302 -0.50 12.00 -3.30
CA ALA A 302 -0.65 10.87 -2.38
C ALA A 302 0.41 10.90 -1.27
N ILE A 303 1.66 11.19 -1.57
CA ILE A 303 2.75 11.33 -0.59
C ILE A 303 2.43 12.47 0.39
N TYR A 304 2.02 13.63 -0.11
CA TYR A 304 1.67 14.78 0.71
C TYR A 304 0.56 14.47 1.72
N ILE A 305 -0.54 13.87 1.26
CA ILE A 305 -1.62 13.45 2.15
C ILE A 305 -1.10 12.45 3.20
N LYS A 306 -0.20 11.53 2.81
CA LYS A 306 0.37 10.54 3.72
C LYS A 306 1.34 11.12 4.74
N GLN A 307 2.01 12.23 4.46
CA GLN A 307 2.85 12.90 5.44
C GLN A 307 2.06 13.30 6.71
N SER A 308 0.82 13.78 6.52
CA SER A 308 -0.05 14.16 7.64
C SER A 308 -0.86 13.00 8.21
N LEU A 309 -1.31 12.04 7.36
CA LEU A 309 -2.12 10.90 7.78
C LEU A 309 -1.31 9.84 8.55
N GLY A 310 -0.02 9.74 8.29
CA GLY A 310 0.83 8.65 8.79
C GLY A 310 0.72 7.36 7.98
N LYS A 311 1.63 6.41 8.24
CA LYS A 311 1.76 5.18 7.43
C LYS A 311 0.59 4.20 7.62
N LEU A 312 0.07 4.08 8.83
CA LEU A 312 -1.02 3.16 9.20
C LEU A 312 -2.18 3.97 9.82
N SER A 313 -3.38 3.81 9.28
CA SER A 313 -4.60 4.48 9.74
C SER A 313 -5.84 3.67 9.39
N ALA A 314 -6.96 3.95 10.05
CA ALA A 314 -8.25 3.38 9.69
C ALA A 314 -8.85 3.99 8.41
N LEU A 315 -8.39 5.13 7.95
CA LEU A 315 -8.75 5.67 6.64
C LEU A 315 -8.08 4.86 5.53
N CYS A 316 -8.88 4.45 4.54
CA CYS A 316 -8.36 3.61 3.45
C CYS A 316 -7.35 4.37 2.58
N GLY A 317 -6.18 3.75 2.32
CA GLY A 317 -5.16 4.33 1.45
C GLY A 317 -5.62 4.54 0.00
N CYS A 318 -6.70 3.88 -0.43
CA CYS A 318 -7.26 4.14 -1.76
C CYS A 318 -7.89 5.55 -1.85
N VAL A 319 -8.44 6.11 -0.75
CA VAL A 319 -8.91 7.51 -0.70
C VAL A 319 -7.78 8.46 -1.02
N VAL A 320 -6.64 8.26 -0.36
CA VAL A 320 -5.41 9.06 -0.56
C VAL A 320 -4.94 9.03 -2.01
N ALA A 321 -4.76 7.82 -2.54
CA ALA A 321 -4.18 7.64 -3.87
C ALA A 321 -5.14 7.99 -5.01
N SER A 322 -6.45 7.78 -4.83
CA SER A 322 -7.45 8.21 -5.83
C SER A 322 -7.65 9.73 -5.83
N THR A 323 -7.42 10.41 -4.70
CA THR A 323 -7.31 11.88 -4.71
C THR A 323 -6.12 12.33 -5.56
N GLY A 324 -4.97 11.64 -5.46
CA GLY A 324 -3.84 11.88 -6.34
C GLY A 324 -4.18 11.66 -7.83
N SER A 325 -4.80 10.53 -8.16
CA SER A 325 -5.18 10.27 -9.57
C SER A 325 -6.25 11.23 -10.09
N SER A 326 -7.15 11.73 -9.24
CA SER A 326 -8.08 12.80 -9.62
C SER A 326 -7.34 14.07 -10.07
N CYS A 327 -6.28 14.46 -9.33
CA CYS A 327 -5.43 15.58 -9.72
C CYS A 327 -4.73 15.34 -11.08
N GLY A 328 -4.15 14.13 -11.25
CA GLY A 328 -3.48 13.77 -12.50
C GLY A 328 -4.44 13.76 -13.70
N ILE A 329 -5.64 13.20 -13.55
CA ILE A 329 -6.66 13.19 -14.60
C ILE A 329 -7.15 14.61 -14.91
N THR A 330 -7.40 15.45 -13.90
CA THR A 330 -7.79 16.84 -14.10
C THR A 330 -6.72 17.61 -14.89
N TYR A 331 -5.43 17.38 -14.59
CA TYR A 331 -4.33 17.95 -15.35
C TYR A 331 -4.34 17.49 -16.81
N LEU A 332 -4.52 16.20 -17.09
CA LEU A 332 -4.61 15.64 -18.45
C LEU A 332 -5.80 16.17 -19.25
N MET A 333 -6.88 16.58 -18.57
CA MET A 333 -8.02 17.26 -19.17
C MET A 333 -7.71 18.75 -19.51
N GLY A 334 -6.52 19.26 -19.20
CA GLY A 334 -6.15 20.67 -19.36
C GLY A 334 -6.56 21.56 -18.18
N GLY A 335 -6.86 20.97 -17.02
CA GLY A 335 -7.21 21.72 -15.81
C GLY A 335 -6.03 22.49 -15.22
N ASP A 336 -6.28 23.75 -14.84
CA ASP A 336 -5.35 24.60 -14.12
C ASP A 336 -5.30 24.26 -12.60
N TYR A 337 -4.48 25.01 -11.86
CA TYR A 337 -4.34 24.84 -10.41
C TYR A 337 -5.69 24.88 -9.67
N THR A 338 -6.56 25.82 -10.04
CA THR A 338 -7.88 25.97 -9.40
C THR A 338 -8.76 24.74 -9.61
N ARG A 339 -8.79 24.19 -10.84
CA ARG A 339 -9.54 22.97 -11.15
C ARG A 339 -8.98 21.76 -10.42
N ILE A 340 -7.66 21.66 -10.31
CA ILE A 340 -7.02 20.58 -9.56
C ILE A 340 -7.35 20.67 -8.06
N CYS A 341 -7.33 21.87 -7.46
CA CYS A 341 -7.80 22.06 -6.08
C CYS A 341 -9.27 21.67 -5.90
N ASN A 342 -10.13 22.03 -6.87
CA ASN A 342 -11.54 21.66 -6.84
C ASN A 342 -11.74 20.15 -6.89
N SER A 343 -10.92 19.41 -7.67
CA SER A 343 -11.00 17.95 -7.70
C SER A 343 -10.63 17.33 -6.34
N VAL A 344 -9.63 17.87 -5.64
CA VAL A 344 -9.29 17.46 -4.25
C VAL A 344 -10.47 17.67 -3.30
N LYS A 345 -11.11 18.84 -3.34
CA LYS A 345 -12.27 19.16 -2.50
C LYS A 345 -13.41 18.16 -2.73
N ASN A 346 -13.72 17.87 -4.00
CA ASN A 346 -14.74 16.89 -4.37
C ASN A 346 -14.40 15.48 -3.84
N MET A 347 -13.13 15.08 -3.89
CA MET A 347 -12.66 13.79 -3.36
C MET A 347 -12.79 13.72 -1.84
N VAL A 348 -12.39 14.77 -1.12
CA VAL A 348 -12.48 14.86 0.35
C VAL A 348 -13.94 14.76 0.79
N ALA A 349 -14.83 15.53 0.17
CA ALA A 349 -16.26 15.49 0.49
C ALA A 349 -16.88 14.10 0.30
N ASN A 350 -16.45 13.36 -0.71
CA ASN A 350 -17.07 12.09 -1.10
C ASN A 350 -16.54 10.89 -0.33
N LEU A 351 -15.20 10.78 -0.13
CA LEU A 351 -14.57 9.52 0.27
C LEU A 351 -14.01 9.49 1.70
N THR A 352 -14.10 10.56 2.49
CA THR A 352 -13.49 10.62 3.84
C THR A 352 -14.00 9.50 4.78
N GLY A 353 -15.15 8.92 4.54
CA GLY A 353 -15.72 7.83 5.34
C GLY A 353 -15.28 6.41 4.95
N MET A 354 -14.42 6.20 3.95
CA MET A 354 -14.02 4.86 3.53
C MET A 354 -12.99 4.26 4.49
N ILE A 355 -13.39 3.27 5.29
CA ILE A 355 -12.52 2.62 6.27
C ILE A 355 -11.59 1.58 5.64
N CYS A 356 -10.42 1.39 6.27
CA CYS A 356 -9.46 0.33 5.99
C CYS A 356 -9.61 -0.81 6.98
N ASP A 357 -10.02 -1.98 6.51
CA ASP A 357 -10.13 -3.22 7.28
C ASP A 357 -9.05 -4.25 6.85
N GLY A 358 -7.86 -3.79 6.55
CA GLY A 358 -6.70 -4.58 6.18
C GLY A 358 -6.58 -4.91 4.69
N ALA A 359 -5.41 -5.41 4.30
CA ALA A 359 -5.11 -5.81 2.92
C ALA A 359 -5.76 -7.17 2.60
N LYS A 360 -6.53 -7.23 1.50
CA LYS A 360 -7.27 -8.42 1.07
C LYS A 360 -7.81 -8.30 -0.35
N PRO A 361 -8.25 -9.40 -0.99
CA PRO A 361 -8.79 -9.36 -2.35
C PRO A 361 -9.92 -8.35 -2.56
N SER A 362 -10.79 -8.13 -1.57
CA SER A 362 -11.86 -7.12 -1.66
C SER A 362 -11.38 -5.66 -1.72
N CYS A 363 -10.08 -5.40 -1.56
CA CYS A 363 -9.52 -4.07 -1.82
C CYS A 363 -9.76 -3.61 -3.26
N ALA A 364 -9.89 -4.54 -4.22
CA ALA A 364 -10.25 -4.20 -5.60
C ALA A 364 -11.57 -3.44 -5.70
N LEU A 365 -12.57 -3.77 -4.86
CA LEU A 365 -13.84 -3.05 -4.79
C LEU A 365 -13.67 -1.61 -4.29
N LYS A 366 -12.87 -1.42 -3.23
CA LYS A 366 -12.59 -0.07 -2.69
C LYS A 366 -11.82 0.79 -3.69
N ILE A 367 -10.86 0.20 -4.38
CA ILE A 367 -10.10 0.87 -5.44
C ILE A 367 -11.03 1.30 -6.58
N SER A 368 -11.94 0.41 -7.02
CA SER A 368 -12.90 0.74 -8.06
C SER A 368 -13.79 1.94 -7.68
N SER A 369 -14.28 1.98 -6.44
CA SER A 369 -15.02 3.13 -5.92
C SER A 369 -14.18 4.40 -5.92
N GLY A 370 -12.93 4.31 -5.44
CA GLY A 370 -12.02 5.44 -5.38
C GLY A 370 -11.71 6.04 -6.74
N VAL A 371 -11.35 5.20 -7.73
CA VAL A 371 -10.98 5.70 -9.08
C VAL A 371 -12.19 6.15 -9.89
N SER A 372 -13.37 5.56 -9.66
CA SER A 372 -14.63 6.08 -10.24
C SER A 372 -14.93 7.49 -9.74
N THR A 373 -14.79 7.69 -8.42
CA THR A 373 -14.94 9.01 -7.79
C THR A 373 -13.88 9.99 -8.28
N ALA A 374 -12.64 9.54 -8.49
CA ALA A 374 -11.55 10.37 -9.02
C ALA A 374 -11.91 10.97 -10.39
N LEU A 375 -12.44 10.15 -11.31
CA LEU A 375 -12.86 10.62 -12.62
C LEU A 375 -14.07 11.56 -12.53
N LEU A 376 -15.07 11.23 -11.70
CA LEU A 376 -16.24 12.11 -11.48
C LEU A 376 -15.82 13.45 -10.89
N SER A 377 -14.90 13.46 -9.93
CA SER A 377 -14.37 14.67 -9.31
C SER A 377 -13.61 15.55 -10.31
N ALA A 378 -12.82 14.92 -11.19
CA ALA A 378 -12.13 15.61 -12.28
C ALA A 378 -13.13 16.24 -13.27
N LEU A 379 -14.13 15.51 -13.73
CA LEU A 379 -15.16 16.02 -14.64
C LEU A 379 -15.91 17.21 -14.04
N LEU A 380 -16.38 17.10 -12.78
CA LEU A 380 -17.05 18.21 -12.09
C LEU A 380 -16.17 19.44 -11.99
N SER A 381 -14.89 19.25 -11.68
CA SER A 381 -13.95 20.38 -11.55
C SER A 381 -13.69 21.06 -12.90
N MET A 382 -13.68 20.30 -14.01
CA MET A 382 -13.56 20.90 -15.36
C MET A 382 -14.75 21.76 -15.73
N GLU A 383 -15.95 21.41 -15.26
CA GLU A 383 -17.17 22.24 -15.36
C GLU A 383 -17.19 23.43 -14.38
N GLY A 384 -16.12 23.64 -13.63
CA GLY A 384 -16.05 24.70 -12.62
C GLY A 384 -16.92 24.44 -11.37
N LYS A 385 -17.29 23.17 -11.14
CA LYS A 385 -18.12 22.76 -9.99
C LYS A 385 -17.25 22.10 -8.93
N CYS A 386 -17.42 22.51 -7.69
CA CYS A 386 -16.80 21.86 -6.53
C CYS A 386 -17.70 22.00 -5.30
N VAL A 387 -17.48 21.10 -4.36
CA VAL A 387 -18.02 21.22 -3.00
C VAL A 387 -17.41 22.43 -2.33
N THR A 388 -18.22 23.22 -1.66
CA THR A 388 -17.83 24.51 -1.07
C THR A 388 -17.60 24.38 0.44
N SER A 389 -16.98 25.38 1.05
CA SER A 389 -16.78 25.45 2.51
C SER A 389 -18.07 25.53 3.33
N ALA A 390 -19.23 25.71 2.68
CA ALA A 390 -20.52 25.58 3.32
C ALA A 390 -20.99 24.13 3.52
N GLU A 391 -20.24 23.15 2.97
CA GLU A 391 -20.63 21.74 2.90
C GLU A 391 -19.68 20.86 3.71
N GLY A 392 -20.08 20.47 4.92
CA GLY A 392 -19.37 19.47 5.72
C GLY A 392 -17.95 19.88 6.14
N ILE A 393 -16.97 19.02 5.81
CA ILE A 393 -15.58 19.17 6.25
C ILE A 393 -14.67 19.91 5.24
N VAL A 394 -15.23 20.36 4.13
CA VAL A 394 -14.48 21.05 3.09
C VAL A 394 -14.15 22.49 3.51
N ASP A 395 -12.99 22.99 3.14
CA ASP A 395 -12.54 24.39 3.34
C ASP A 395 -12.25 25.03 1.98
N ASP A 396 -12.20 26.34 1.92
CA ASP A 396 -11.81 27.07 0.70
C ASP A 396 -10.34 26.84 0.36
N ASP A 397 -9.51 26.67 1.37
CA ASP A 397 -8.09 26.31 1.26
C ASP A 397 -7.92 24.79 1.10
N VAL A 398 -7.24 24.36 0.04
CA VAL A 398 -7.03 22.93 -0.28
C VAL A 398 -6.15 22.23 0.75
N ASP A 399 -5.14 22.91 1.30
CA ASP A 399 -4.27 22.33 2.33
C ASP A 399 -5.05 22.09 3.63
N LYS A 400 -5.99 22.99 3.98
CA LYS A 400 -6.91 22.77 5.09
C LYS A 400 -7.90 21.64 4.83
N CYS A 401 -8.41 21.49 3.60
CA CYS A 401 -9.23 20.31 3.24
C CYS A 401 -8.47 19.01 3.48
N ILE A 402 -7.21 18.93 3.04
CA ILE A 402 -6.35 17.78 3.24
C ILE A 402 -6.08 17.58 4.73
N HIS A 403 -5.85 18.64 5.48
CA HIS A 403 -5.67 18.56 6.93
C HIS A 403 -6.93 18.02 7.64
N ASN A 404 -8.13 18.49 7.27
CA ASN A 404 -9.40 18.00 7.84
C ASN A 404 -9.56 16.49 7.56
N LEU A 405 -9.31 16.04 6.32
CA LEU A 405 -9.30 14.63 5.96
C LEU A 405 -8.32 13.82 6.81
N THR A 406 -7.09 14.30 6.94
CA THR A 406 -6.02 13.57 7.64
C THR A 406 -6.21 13.54 9.14
N SER A 407 -6.73 14.61 9.76
CA SER A 407 -7.08 14.65 11.18
C SER A 407 -8.16 13.63 11.52
N ILE A 408 -9.20 13.52 10.67
CA ILE A 408 -10.22 12.47 10.84
C ILE A 408 -9.57 11.08 10.75
N GLY A 409 -8.76 10.84 9.73
CA GLY A 409 -8.14 9.54 9.51
C GLY A 409 -7.08 9.13 10.53
N ALA A 410 -6.27 10.09 11.00
CA ALA A 410 -5.17 9.83 11.94
C ALA A 410 -5.65 9.77 13.40
N ASP A 411 -6.59 10.65 13.79
CA ASP A 411 -6.98 10.85 15.18
C ASP A 411 -8.37 10.33 15.48
N ALA A 412 -9.39 10.81 14.79
CA ALA A 412 -10.80 10.48 15.10
C ALA A 412 -11.14 9.01 14.80
N MET A 413 -10.46 8.39 13.81
CA MET A 413 -10.70 6.99 13.44
C MET A 413 -9.94 5.96 14.27
N ARG A 414 -9.27 6.31 15.37
CA ARG A 414 -8.57 5.33 16.23
C ARG A 414 -9.53 4.29 16.81
N ALA A 415 -10.63 4.74 17.39
CA ALA A 415 -11.66 3.81 17.90
C ALA A 415 -12.29 2.95 16.78
N THR A 416 -12.37 3.45 15.56
CA THR A 416 -12.80 2.68 14.39
C THR A 416 -11.79 1.57 14.08
N ASP A 417 -10.49 1.84 14.18
CA ASP A 417 -9.42 0.85 13.93
C ASP A 417 -9.49 -0.29 14.95
N ASP A 418 -9.67 0.05 16.23
CA ASP A 418 -9.83 -0.92 17.31
C ASP A 418 -11.07 -1.79 17.11
N MET A 419 -12.21 -1.19 16.79
CA MET A 419 -13.46 -1.90 16.51
C MET A 419 -13.34 -2.84 15.30
N VAL A 420 -12.71 -2.37 14.22
CA VAL A 420 -12.49 -3.20 13.03
C VAL A 420 -11.64 -4.42 13.37
N LEU A 421 -10.58 -4.25 14.16
CA LEU A 421 -9.73 -5.35 14.59
C LEU A 421 -10.50 -6.32 15.47
N ASP A 422 -11.27 -5.82 16.44
CA ASP A 422 -12.11 -6.64 17.33
C ASP A 422 -13.06 -7.54 16.53
N ILE A 423 -13.80 -6.96 15.58
CA ILE A 423 -14.67 -7.72 14.67
C ILE A 423 -13.89 -8.76 13.88
N MET A 424 -12.69 -8.42 13.36
CA MET A 424 -11.91 -9.33 12.53
C MET A 424 -11.34 -10.52 13.30
N THR A 425 -11.11 -10.37 14.60
CA THR A 425 -10.51 -11.42 15.45
C THR A 425 -11.52 -12.27 16.18
N HIS A 426 -12.80 -11.86 16.25
CA HIS A 426 -13.87 -12.56 17.00
C HIS A 426 -14.99 -13.11 16.11
N LYS A 427 -14.84 -13.14 14.78
CA LYS A 427 -15.80 -13.74 13.84
C LYS A 427 -15.48 -15.19 13.52
#